data_d7987f3c1b626eadf40e033d85657c72
#
_entry.id   d7987f3c1b626eadf40e033d85657c72
#
_cell.length_a   1.000
_cell.length_b   1.000
_cell.length_c   1.000
_cell.angle_alpha   90.00
_cell.angle_beta   90.00
_cell.angle_gamma   90.00
#
_symmetry.space_group_name_H-M   'P 1'
#
loop_
_entity.id
_entity.type
_entity.pdbx_description
1 polymer ?
#
loop_
_entity_poly.entity_id
_entity_poly.type
_entity_poly.pdbx_seq_one_letter_code
_entity_poly.pdbx_strand_id
1 'polypeptide(L)'
;VMEQSRDTTKLQLEIKHEATTVEEEEMVNIKILKEKTEGTIPDKVFADVVRGDKAWSSGKKQISERATLVDVQLNLGASNTFEVILYDEQGNKLECQPNTFNILQGINPGQATLPYHIAIEITDRIQGKDLLTAIKGLEKNQTLPATGITEKLKTQKDIRPGISSDEIIIPIYQGDYYAEGTTAIHSTHINDIRIN
;
A
#
# COMPACT_ATOMS: atom_id res chain seq x y z
N VAL A 1 -50.72 9.87 29.71
CA VAL A 1 -49.36 10.20 29.25
C VAL A 1 -49.06 9.18 28.17
N MET A 2 -49.03 9.62 26.89
CA MET A 2 -48.59 8.78 25.78
C MET A 2 -47.07 8.75 25.83
N GLU A 3 -46.50 7.59 26.13
CA GLU A 3 -45.07 7.33 25.88
C GLU A 3 -44.87 7.30 24.35
N GLN A 4 -44.14 8.28 23.83
CA GLN A 4 -43.62 8.17 22.48
C GLN A 4 -42.61 7.01 22.47
N SER A 5 -42.98 5.94 21.80
CA SER A 5 -42.04 4.87 21.46
C SER A 5 -40.88 5.50 20.72
N ARG A 6 -39.69 5.56 21.34
CA ARG A 6 -38.47 5.93 20.62
C ARG A 6 -38.21 4.85 19.59
N ASP A 7 -38.24 5.24 18.30
CA ASP A 7 -37.79 4.38 17.24
C ASP A 7 -36.28 4.09 17.47
N THR A 8 -35.95 2.86 17.84
CA THR A 8 -34.60 2.40 18.13
C THR A 8 -33.97 1.71 16.93
N THR A 9 -34.44 2.04 15.72
CA THR A 9 -33.89 1.48 14.49
C THR A 9 -32.41 1.78 14.40
N LYS A 10 -31.59 0.72 14.26
CA LYS A 10 -30.17 0.80 14.03
C LYS A 10 -29.86 0.32 12.62
N LEU A 11 -29.49 1.26 11.75
CA LEU A 11 -29.19 0.95 10.37
C LEU A 11 -27.89 0.13 10.26
N GLN A 12 -27.97 -0.98 9.53
CA GLN A 12 -26.79 -1.81 9.24
C GLN A 12 -26.13 -1.30 7.97
N LEU A 13 -24.83 -1.03 8.06
CA LEU A 13 -24.03 -0.55 6.96
C LEU A 13 -23.04 -1.61 6.46
N GLU A 14 -22.74 -1.58 5.19
CA GLU A 14 -21.52 -2.17 4.66
C GLU A 14 -20.58 -1.03 4.27
N ILE A 15 -19.39 -1.03 4.85
CA ILE A 15 -18.31 -0.06 4.56
C ILE A 15 -17.15 -0.85 3.98
N LYS A 16 -16.81 -0.59 2.72
CA LYS A 16 -15.69 -1.22 2.02
C LYS A 16 -14.64 -0.17 1.70
N HIS A 17 -13.42 -0.45 2.10
CA HIS A 17 -12.26 0.40 1.89
C HIS A 17 -10.99 -0.45 1.90
N GLU A 18 -9.88 0.09 1.41
CA GLU A 18 -8.57 -0.49 1.63
C GLU A 18 -8.14 -0.22 3.07
N ALA A 19 -7.59 -1.25 3.75
CA ALA A 19 -7.13 -1.10 5.13
C ALA A 19 -5.82 -0.31 5.22
N THR A 20 -5.05 -0.27 4.12
CA THR A 20 -3.74 0.38 4.04
C THR A 20 -3.57 0.99 2.65
N THR A 21 -3.10 2.22 2.59
CA THR A 21 -2.80 2.92 1.33
C THR A 21 -1.56 3.80 1.48
N VAL A 22 -0.90 4.10 0.37
CA VAL A 22 0.19 5.10 0.31
C VAL A 22 -0.30 6.44 -0.23
N GLU A 23 -1.54 6.50 -0.70
CA GLU A 23 -2.16 7.71 -1.25
C GLU A 23 -2.58 8.67 -0.12
N GLU A 24 -2.79 9.93 -0.47
CA GLU A 24 -3.28 10.96 0.47
C GLU A 24 -4.81 10.94 0.60
N GLU A 25 -5.48 10.32 -0.34
CA GLU A 25 -6.93 10.16 -0.40
C GLU A 25 -7.27 8.69 -0.68
N GLU A 26 -8.40 8.24 -0.15
CA GLU A 26 -8.89 6.88 -0.38
C GLU A 26 -10.39 6.89 -0.64
N MET A 27 -10.83 5.97 -1.50
CA MET A 27 -12.23 5.82 -1.86
C MET A 27 -12.91 4.79 -0.96
N VAL A 28 -13.92 5.24 -0.22
CA VAL A 28 -14.71 4.40 0.68
C VAL A 28 -16.10 4.19 0.08
N ASN A 29 -16.54 2.95 0.05
CA ASN A 29 -17.85 2.57 -0.45
C ASN A 29 -18.77 2.30 0.73
N ILE A 30 -19.88 3.04 0.81
CA ILE A 30 -20.87 2.91 1.89
C ILE A 30 -22.23 2.57 1.29
N LYS A 31 -22.91 1.56 1.84
CA LYS A 31 -24.30 1.24 1.51
C LYS A 31 -25.07 0.76 2.73
N ILE A 32 -26.40 0.92 2.69
CA ILE A 32 -27.32 0.40 3.71
C ILE A 32 -27.66 -1.04 3.39
N LEU A 33 -27.53 -1.92 4.39
CA LEU A 33 -27.95 -3.31 4.32
C LEU A 33 -29.39 -3.43 4.84
N LYS A 34 -30.34 -3.21 3.96
CA LYS A 34 -31.77 -3.26 4.29
C LYS A 34 -32.22 -4.58 4.92
N GLU A 35 -31.72 -5.68 4.35
CA GLU A 35 -32.03 -7.04 4.80
C GLU A 35 -31.57 -7.33 6.25
N LYS A 36 -30.58 -6.57 6.72
CA LYS A 36 -30.03 -6.71 8.07
C LYS A 36 -30.48 -5.65 9.05
N THR A 37 -31.19 -4.62 8.55
CA THR A 37 -31.70 -3.53 9.36
C THR A 37 -33.07 -3.88 9.90
N GLU A 38 -33.21 -3.84 11.23
CA GLU A 38 -34.50 -4.00 11.91
C GLU A 38 -35.16 -2.63 12.13
N GLY A 39 -36.43 -2.50 11.84
CA GLY A 39 -37.19 -1.26 11.99
C GLY A 39 -37.40 -0.52 10.68
N THR A 40 -37.82 0.75 10.78
CA THR A 40 -38.18 1.58 9.63
C THR A 40 -36.96 2.39 9.14
N ILE A 41 -36.58 2.18 7.89
CA ILE A 41 -35.52 2.99 7.23
C ILE A 41 -36.18 4.24 6.67
N PRO A 42 -35.68 5.47 6.97
CA PRO A 42 -36.16 6.69 6.34
C PRO A 42 -36.02 6.68 4.81
N ASP A 43 -36.90 7.38 4.12
CA ASP A 43 -36.88 7.47 2.64
C ASP A 43 -35.57 8.02 2.09
N LYS A 44 -34.97 8.96 2.83
CA LYS A 44 -33.63 9.49 2.52
C LYS A 44 -32.74 9.46 3.77
N VAL A 45 -31.57 8.90 3.58
CA VAL A 45 -30.52 8.84 4.58
C VAL A 45 -29.27 9.52 4.05
N PHE A 46 -28.66 10.35 4.87
CA PHE A 46 -27.42 11.06 4.55
C PHE A 46 -26.32 10.56 5.48
N ALA A 47 -25.15 10.32 4.93
CA ALA A 47 -23.94 9.99 5.69
C ALA A 47 -22.97 11.16 5.63
N ASP A 48 -22.39 11.49 6.77
CA ASP A 48 -21.22 12.35 6.92
C ASP A 48 -20.10 11.52 7.49
N VAL A 49 -18.98 11.43 6.78
CA VAL A 49 -17.79 10.72 7.21
C VAL A 49 -16.84 11.74 7.81
N VAL A 50 -16.57 11.62 9.10
CA VAL A 50 -15.76 12.57 9.86
C VAL A 50 -14.47 11.89 10.30
N ARG A 51 -13.32 12.51 10.03
CA ARG A 51 -12.03 12.00 10.53
C ARG A 51 -11.93 12.23 12.06
N GLY A 52 -11.32 11.27 12.75
CA GLY A 52 -11.30 11.25 14.22
C GLY A 52 -10.69 12.48 14.88
N ASP A 53 -9.79 13.21 14.20
CA ASP A 53 -9.24 14.49 14.65
C ASP A 53 -10.23 15.67 14.45
N LYS A 54 -11.38 15.44 13.82
CA LYS A 54 -12.42 16.39 13.45
C LYS A 54 -11.96 17.54 12.54
N ALA A 55 -10.76 17.44 11.98
CA ALA A 55 -10.22 18.44 11.06
C ALA A 55 -10.73 18.25 9.63
N TRP A 56 -11.41 17.13 9.32
CA TRP A 56 -11.95 16.84 8.02
C TRP A 56 -13.29 16.11 8.10
N SER A 57 -14.17 16.43 7.16
CA SER A 57 -15.49 15.81 6.97
C SER A 57 -15.81 15.75 5.47
N SER A 58 -16.45 14.67 5.04
CA SER A 58 -16.95 14.53 3.67
C SER A 58 -18.12 15.44 3.33
N GLY A 59 -18.73 16.02 4.33
CA GLY A 59 -20.07 16.59 4.23
C GLY A 59 -21.14 15.53 4.04
N LYS A 60 -22.39 15.95 4.12
CA LYS A 60 -23.56 15.05 3.99
C LYS A 60 -23.72 14.58 2.56
N LYS A 61 -23.59 13.27 2.33
CA LYS A 61 -23.86 12.61 1.05
C LYS A 61 -25.03 11.66 1.21
N GLN A 62 -26.00 11.67 0.28
CA GLN A 62 -27.11 10.74 0.33
C GLN A 62 -26.61 9.32 0.06
N ILE A 63 -26.97 8.38 0.93
CA ILE A 63 -26.67 6.95 0.80
C ILE A 63 -27.96 6.13 0.67
N SER A 64 -27.84 4.95 0.11
CA SER A 64 -28.96 4.04 -0.10
C SER A 64 -28.49 2.58 -0.01
N GLU A 65 -29.33 1.64 -0.46
CA GLU A 65 -28.94 0.23 -0.67
C GLU A 65 -27.90 0.07 -1.81
N ARG A 66 -27.76 1.10 -2.67
CA ARG A 66 -26.70 1.13 -3.69
C ARG A 66 -25.43 1.71 -3.08
N ALA A 67 -24.30 1.20 -3.56
CA ALA A 67 -22.99 1.67 -3.18
C ALA A 67 -22.83 3.18 -3.47
N THR A 68 -22.48 3.95 -2.46
CA THR A 68 -22.12 5.36 -2.57
C THR A 68 -20.63 5.53 -2.26
N LEU A 69 -19.90 6.14 -3.19
CA LEU A 69 -18.47 6.41 -3.04
C LEU A 69 -18.26 7.74 -2.31
N VAL A 70 -17.39 7.68 -1.32
CA VAL A 70 -16.97 8.84 -0.52
C VAL A 70 -15.44 8.87 -0.53
N ASP A 71 -14.87 9.94 -1.08
CA ASP A 71 -13.44 10.18 -1.00
C ASP A 71 -13.13 10.69 0.40
N VAL A 72 -12.17 10.09 1.08
CA VAL A 72 -11.72 10.47 2.41
C VAL A 72 -10.27 10.93 2.38
N GLN A 73 -9.98 12.05 3.05
CA GLN A 73 -8.64 12.61 3.14
C GLN A 73 -7.90 12.08 4.37
N LEU A 74 -6.68 11.62 4.15
CA LEU A 74 -5.86 10.95 5.15
C LEU A 74 -4.77 11.87 5.69
N ASN A 75 -4.44 11.71 6.96
CA ASN A 75 -3.21 12.23 7.54
C ASN A 75 -2.06 11.31 7.16
N LEU A 76 -0.98 11.86 6.64
CA LEU A 76 0.18 11.13 6.15
C LEU A 76 0.92 10.41 7.28
N GLY A 77 1.35 9.19 7.03
CA GLY A 77 2.13 8.37 7.95
C GLY A 77 1.40 7.98 9.23
N ALA A 78 0.06 7.98 9.21
CA ALA A 78 -0.76 7.75 10.40
C ALA A 78 -1.90 6.76 10.16
N SER A 79 -2.37 6.16 11.25
CA SER A 79 -3.65 5.46 11.27
C SER A 79 -4.79 6.48 11.39
N ASN A 80 -5.65 6.51 10.38
CA ASN A 80 -6.77 7.42 10.29
C ASN A 80 -8.05 6.68 10.70
N THR A 81 -8.64 7.09 11.80
CA THR A 81 -9.96 6.61 12.23
C THR A 81 -11.03 7.53 11.66
N PHE A 82 -12.08 6.97 11.10
CA PHE A 82 -13.24 7.69 10.61
C PHE A 82 -14.50 7.26 11.34
N GLU A 83 -15.40 8.21 11.59
CA GLU A 83 -16.72 7.99 12.12
C GLU A 83 -17.76 8.30 11.03
N VAL A 84 -18.73 7.40 10.84
CA VAL A 84 -19.87 7.58 9.95
C VAL A 84 -21.05 8.04 10.78
N ILE A 85 -21.54 9.25 10.52
CA ILE A 85 -22.70 9.82 11.18
C ILE A 85 -23.85 9.88 10.19
N LEU A 86 -24.96 9.23 10.52
CA LEU A 86 -26.13 9.24 9.65
C LEU A 86 -27.16 10.27 10.09
N TYR A 87 -27.90 10.79 9.12
CA TYR A 87 -28.97 11.76 9.30
C TYR A 87 -30.18 11.42 8.44
N ASP A 88 -31.37 11.75 8.94
CA ASP A 88 -32.61 11.78 8.14
C ASP A 88 -32.73 13.10 7.34
N GLU A 89 -33.84 13.27 6.62
CA GLU A 89 -34.12 14.51 5.87
C GLU A 89 -34.31 15.74 6.77
N GLN A 90 -34.72 15.55 8.02
CA GLN A 90 -34.91 16.62 9.00
C GLN A 90 -33.60 16.99 9.71
N GLY A 91 -32.55 16.22 9.48
CA GLY A 91 -31.24 16.45 10.10
C GLY A 91 -31.08 15.78 11.47
N ASN A 92 -32.00 14.92 11.86
CA ASN A 92 -31.86 14.13 13.10
C ASN A 92 -30.82 13.02 12.88
N LYS A 93 -30.01 12.78 13.91
CA LYS A 93 -29.03 11.69 13.85
C LYS A 93 -29.72 10.32 13.95
N LEU A 94 -29.24 9.40 13.12
CA LEU A 94 -29.65 8.00 13.10
C LEU A 94 -28.53 7.13 13.61
N GLU A 95 -28.87 6.06 14.34
CA GLU A 95 -27.89 5.07 14.78
C GLU A 95 -27.53 4.12 13.65
N CYS A 96 -26.24 3.77 13.54
CA CYS A 96 -25.77 2.79 12.55
C CYS A 96 -24.67 1.89 13.09
N GLN A 97 -24.46 0.76 12.39
CA GLN A 97 -23.40 -0.21 12.70
C GLN A 97 -22.91 -0.89 11.40
N PRO A 98 -21.58 -0.98 11.16
CA PRO A 98 -20.55 -0.28 11.91
C PRO A 98 -20.63 1.23 11.69
N ASN A 99 -20.18 2.01 12.68
CA ASN A 99 -20.13 3.46 12.60
C ASN A 99 -18.70 4.00 12.57
N THR A 100 -17.70 3.13 12.58
CA THR A 100 -16.28 3.53 12.49
C THR A 100 -15.51 2.56 11.59
N PHE A 101 -14.44 3.08 10.99
CA PHE A 101 -13.46 2.29 10.26
C PHE A 101 -12.09 2.98 10.33
N ASN A 102 -11.03 2.23 9.99
CA ASN A 102 -9.66 2.73 10.04
C ASN A 102 -8.94 2.49 8.73
N ILE A 103 -8.14 3.47 8.30
CA ILE A 103 -7.23 3.36 7.16
C ILE A 103 -5.83 3.77 7.63
N LEU A 104 -4.86 2.87 7.45
CA LEU A 104 -3.45 3.18 7.69
C LEU A 104 -2.87 3.84 6.42
N GLN A 105 -2.51 5.11 6.52
CA GLN A 105 -1.77 5.77 5.46
C GLN A 105 -0.27 5.65 5.73
N GLY A 106 0.45 5.10 4.76
CA GLY A 106 1.88 4.90 4.85
C GLY A 106 2.31 3.51 4.41
N ILE A 107 3.57 3.22 4.57
CA ILE A 107 4.12 1.89 4.28
C ILE A 107 3.59 0.93 5.34
N ASN A 108 2.99 -0.18 4.91
CA ASN A 108 2.56 -1.24 5.82
C ASN A 108 3.78 -1.75 6.61
N PRO A 109 3.85 -1.57 7.94
CA PRO A 109 4.99 -2.02 8.73
C PRO A 109 5.18 -3.56 8.72
N GLY A 110 4.24 -4.30 8.14
CA GLY A 110 4.36 -5.74 7.90
C GLY A 110 5.03 -6.12 6.58
N GLN A 111 5.30 -5.17 5.67
CA GLN A 111 6.03 -5.44 4.44
C GLN A 111 7.46 -4.89 4.55
N ALA A 112 8.41 -5.81 4.71
CA ALA A 112 9.83 -5.45 4.62
C ALA A 112 10.13 -4.93 3.21
N THR A 113 10.97 -3.91 3.11
CA THR A 113 11.46 -3.39 1.84
C THR A 113 12.98 -3.51 1.77
N LEU A 114 13.54 -3.44 0.56
CA LEU A 114 14.97 -3.36 0.38
C LEU A 114 15.51 -2.04 0.96
N PRO A 115 16.46 -2.07 1.90
CA PRO A 115 17.01 -0.85 2.49
C PRO A 115 17.97 -0.11 1.55
N TYR A 116 18.48 -0.82 0.53
CA TYR A 116 19.47 -0.33 -0.43
C TYR A 116 19.17 -0.81 -1.84
N HIS A 117 19.73 -0.14 -2.84
CA HIS A 117 19.80 -0.66 -4.22
C HIS A 117 20.74 -1.86 -4.29
N ILE A 118 20.40 -2.88 -5.06
CA ILE A 118 21.24 -4.04 -5.32
C ILE A 118 21.81 -3.98 -6.74
N ALA A 119 23.11 -4.19 -6.85
CA ALA A 119 23.85 -4.17 -8.11
C ALA A 119 24.80 -5.36 -8.21
N ILE A 120 25.19 -5.72 -9.40
CA ILE A 120 26.29 -6.66 -9.68
C ILE A 120 27.49 -5.91 -10.27
N GLU A 121 28.68 -6.44 -10.04
CA GLU A 121 29.90 -5.95 -10.67
C GLU A 121 30.20 -6.76 -11.94
N ILE A 122 30.37 -6.08 -13.03
CA ILE A 122 30.72 -6.67 -14.34
C ILE A 122 31.84 -5.89 -15.00
N THR A 123 32.62 -6.54 -15.83
CA THR A 123 33.66 -5.89 -16.61
C THR A 123 33.06 -5.22 -17.86
N ASP A 124 33.15 -3.88 -17.94
CA ASP A 124 32.84 -3.15 -19.15
C ASP A 124 33.92 -3.39 -20.22
N ARG A 125 33.53 -3.97 -21.36
CA ARG A 125 34.48 -4.30 -22.46
C ARG A 125 35.06 -3.09 -23.13
N ILE A 126 34.39 -1.95 -23.12
CA ILE A 126 34.84 -0.74 -23.79
C ILE A 126 35.89 -0.05 -22.93
N GLN A 127 35.67 0.03 -21.63
CA GLN A 127 36.55 0.71 -20.71
C GLN A 127 37.61 -0.23 -20.07
N GLY A 128 37.40 -1.54 -20.15
CA GLY A 128 38.27 -2.54 -19.52
C GLY A 128 38.31 -2.41 -18.02
N LYS A 129 37.21 -1.95 -17.40
CA LYS A 129 37.10 -1.73 -15.97
C LYS A 129 35.88 -2.48 -15.40
N ASP A 130 35.97 -2.87 -14.13
CA ASP A 130 34.86 -3.44 -13.41
C ASP A 130 33.95 -2.32 -12.92
N LEU A 131 32.68 -2.38 -13.33
CA LEU A 131 31.65 -1.38 -13.06
C LEU A 131 30.39 -2.05 -12.50
N LEU A 132 29.67 -1.30 -11.67
CA LEU A 132 28.40 -1.74 -11.14
C LEU A 132 27.30 -1.65 -12.22
N THR A 133 26.47 -2.68 -12.27
CA THR A 133 25.26 -2.72 -13.09
C THR A 133 24.08 -3.01 -12.16
N ALA A 134 23.11 -2.14 -12.21
CA ALA A 134 21.93 -2.27 -11.39
C ALA A 134 21.06 -3.48 -11.78
N ILE A 135 20.46 -4.09 -10.81
CA ILE A 135 19.49 -5.17 -11.01
C ILE A 135 18.10 -4.56 -10.97
N LYS A 136 17.44 -4.51 -12.12
CA LYS A 136 16.06 -4.00 -12.24
C LYS A 136 15.10 -4.84 -11.38
N GLY A 137 14.28 -4.19 -10.56
CA GLY A 137 13.36 -4.82 -9.62
C GLY A 137 13.96 -5.02 -8.22
N LEU A 138 15.24 -4.63 -8.01
CA LEU A 138 15.91 -4.64 -6.71
C LEU A 138 16.39 -3.23 -6.31
N GLU A 139 15.57 -2.24 -6.58
CA GLU A 139 15.80 -0.85 -6.16
C GLU A 139 15.51 -0.68 -4.65
N LYS A 140 16.10 0.35 -4.05
CA LYS A 140 15.78 0.77 -2.68
C LYS A 140 14.27 1.01 -2.53
N ASN A 141 13.69 0.58 -1.43
CA ASN A 141 12.27 0.60 -1.11
C ASN A 141 11.39 -0.40 -1.89
N GLN A 142 11.98 -1.25 -2.73
CA GLN A 142 11.24 -2.34 -3.36
C GLN A 142 10.70 -3.29 -2.29
N THR A 143 9.40 -3.63 -2.35
CA THR A 143 8.73 -4.53 -1.40
C THR A 143 9.28 -5.95 -1.51
N LEU A 144 9.51 -6.60 -0.37
CA LEU A 144 9.95 -7.99 -0.29
C LEU A 144 8.75 -8.98 -0.22
N PRO A 145 8.87 -10.18 -0.82
CA PRO A 145 10.03 -10.67 -1.58
C PRO A 145 10.15 -9.97 -2.94
N ALA A 146 11.38 -9.58 -3.31
CA ALA A 146 11.66 -8.92 -4.59
C ALA A 146 12.41 -9.86 -5.54
N THR A 147 12.16 -9.73 -6.84
CA THR A 147 12.86 -10.49 -7.88
C THR A 147 13.54 -9.53 -8.84
N GLY A 148 14.85 -9.71 -9.00
CA GLY A 148 15.64 -8.89 -9.91
C GLY A 148 15.83 -9.54 -11.28
N ILE A 149 15.98 -8.69 -12.29
CA ILE A 149 16.29 -9.09 -13.66
C ILE A 149 17.50 -8.29 -14.14
N THR A 150 18.48 -9.00 -14.71
CA THR A 150 19.62 -8.39 -15.40
C THR A 150 19.53 -8.62 -16.90
N GLU A 151 20.28 -7.84 -17.66
CA GLU A 151 20.52 -8.14 -19.06
C GLU A 151 21.37 -9.41 -19.23
N LYS A 152 21.41 -9.95 -20.45
CA LYS A 152 22.24 -11.11 -20.75
C LYS A 152 23.73 -10.75 -20.65
N LEU A 153 24.42 -11.37 -19.74
CA LEU A 153 25.84 -11.27 -19.57
C LEU A 153 26.58 -12.31 -20.42
N LYS A 154 27.83 -12.00 -20.79
CA LYS A 154 28.71 -12.92 -21.51
C LYS A 154 29.98 -13.14 -20.69
N THR A 155 30.44 -14.37 -20.61
CA THR A 155 31.73 -14.70 -20.01
C THR A 155 32.89 -14.18 -20.87
N GLN A 156 33.99 -13.81 -20.24
CA GLN A 156 35.20 -13.35 -20.93
C GLN A 156 36.03 -14.52 -21.47
N LYS A 157 35.85 -15.70 -20.94
CA LYS A 157 36.52 -16.93 -21.30
C LYS A 157 35.51 -18.07 -21.50
N ASP A 158 35.93 -19.11 -22.22
CA ASP A 158 35.14 -20.33 -22.33
C ASP A 158 35.07 -21.03 -20.96
N ILE A 159 33.85 -21.42 -20.59
CA ILE A 159 33.56 -22.08 -19.33
C ILE A 159 33.17 -23.55 -19.63
N ARG A 160 33.80 -24.46 -18.93
CA ARG A 160 33.52 -25.91 -19.04
C ARG A 160 32.68 -26.33 -17.82
N PRO A 161 31.43 -26.75 -18.03
CA PRO A 161 30.56 -27.17 -16.92
C PRO A 161 31.18 -28.29 -16.09
N GLY A 162 31.08 -28.19 -14.76
CA GLY A 162 31.55 -29.18 -13.83
C GLY A 162 33.06 -29.12 -13.52
N ILE A 163 33.80 -28.15 -14.04
CA ILE A 163 35.20 -27.88 -13.73
C ILE A 163 35.28 -26.73 -12.72
N SER A 164 35.71 -27.02 -11.51
CA SER A 164 35.74 -26.01 -10.42
C SER A 164 36.70 -24.81 -10.72
N SER A 165 37.71 -24.98 -11.55
CA SER A 165 38.57 -23.90 -11.99
C SER A 165 37.93 -22.95 -12.99
N ASP A 166 36.79 -23.32 -13.55
CA ASP A 166 36.06 -22.58 -14.57
C ASP A 166 34.78 -21.93 -13.96
N GLU A 167 34.68 -21.81 -12.65
CA GLU A 167 33.58 -21.16 -11.95
C GLU A 167 33.43 -19.69 -12.37
N ILE A 168 32.17 -19.26 -12.57
CA ILE A 168 31.82 -17.87 -12.77
C ILE A 168 31.42 -17.28 -11.43
N ILE A 169 32.07 -16.21 -11.03
CA ILE A 169 31.76 -15.47 -9.81
C ILE A 169 31.20 -14.10 -10.23
N ILE A 170 30.01 -13.77 -9.76
CA ILE A 170 29.38 -12.46 -9.98
C ILE A 170 29.19 -11.82 -8.62
N PRO A 171 30.04 -10.82 -8.25
CA PRO A 171 29.89 -10.12 -6.98
C PRO A 171 28.64 -9.27 -6.94
N ILE A 172 27.93 -9.34 -5.81
CA ILE A 172 26.72 -8.57 -5.53
C ILE A 172 27.03 -7.49 -4.50
N TYR A 173 26.62 -6.28 -4.78
CA TYR A 173 26.81 -5.12 -3.94
C TYR A 173 25.48 -4.45 -3.57
N GLN A 174 25.47 -3.75 -2.43
CA GLN A 174 24.39 -2.86 -2.03
C GLN A 174 24.91 -1.44 -1.80
N GLY A 175 24.07 -0.43 -2.07
CA GLY A 175 24.39 0.98 -1.87
C GLY A 175 23.17 1.87 -1.72
N ASP A 176 23.35 3.06 -1.15
CA ASP A 176 22.26 4.00 -0.87
C ASP A 176 21.67 4.66 -2.13
N TYR A 177 22.39 4.64 -3.22
CA TYR A 177 22.00 5.24 -4.49
C TYR A 177 22.28 4.29 -5.64
N TYR A 178 21.62 4.55 -6.73
CA TYR A 178 21.77 3.80 -7.96
C TYR A 178 23.11 4.15 -8.61
N ALA A 179 24.10 3.28 -8.43
CA ALA A 179 25.49 3.55 -8.81
C ALA A 179 25.88 2.90 -10.13
N GLU A 180 24.95 2.77 -11.09
CA GLU A 180 25.21 2.14 -12.39
C GLU A 180 26.33 2.84 -13.16
N GLY A 181 27.24 2.07 -13.73
CA GLY A 181 28.39 2.57 -14.48
C GLY A 181 29.50 3.15 -13.61
N THR A 182 29.43 3.00 -12.28
CA THR A 182 30.48 3.40 -11.35
C THR A 182 31.24 2.20 -10.78
N THR A 183 32.38 2.43 -10.13
CA THR A 183 33.11 1.39 -9.41
C THR A 183 32.44 1.08 -8.05
N ALA A 184 32.68 -0.10 -7.50
CA ALA A 184 32.08 -0.55 -6.23
C ALA A 184 32.62 0.17 -4.97
N ILE A 185 33.45 1.20 -5.11
CA ILE A 185 34.18 1.86 -4.01
C ILE A 185 33.27 2.44 -2.90
N HIS A 186 32.04 2.83 -3.25
CA HIS A 186 31.05 3.39 -2.31
C HIS A 186 29.91 2.41 -2.01
N SER A 187 30.07 1.15 -2.37
CA SER A 187 29.08 0.10 -2.17
C SER A 187 29.62 -0.99 -1.27
N THR A 188 28.74 -1.70 -0.60
CA THR A 188 29.11 -2.80 0.28
C THR A 188 28.90 -4.12 -0.46
N HIS A 189 29.95 -4.92 -0.59
CA HIS A 189 29.84 -6.31 -1.06
C HIS A 189 29.00 -7.13 -0.09
N ILE A 190 27.98 -7.82 -0.58
CA ILE A 190 27.06 -8.62 0.27
C ILE A 190 27.14 -10.12 0.00
N ASN A 191 27.36 -10.53 -1.24
CA ASN A 191 27.47 -11.96 -1.59
C ASN A 191 28.03 -12.13 -3.01
N ASP A 192 28.27 -13.38 -3.40
CA ASP A 192 28.65 -13.79 -4.75
C ASP A 192 27.63 -14.78 -5.30
N ILE A 193 27.23 -14.60 -6.56
CA ILE A 193 26.57 -15.66 -7.32
C ILE A 193 27.68 -16.52 -7.95
N ARG A 194 27.66 -17.83 -7.67
CA ARG A 194 28.62 -18.79 -8.20
C ARG A 194 27.93 -19.77 -9.13
N ILE A 195 28.45 -19.89 -10.34
CA ILE A 195 27.92 -20.78 -11.39
C ILE A 195 29.04 -21.73 -11.82
N ASN A 196 28.81 -23.04 -11.69
CA ASN A 196 29.73 -24.14 -12.05
C ASN A 196 29.26 -24.84 -13.32
#